data_cc0f5c9f12aa706db31091b1a7bd04a8
#
_entry.id   cc0f5c9f12aa706db31091b1a7bd04a8
#
_cell.length_a   1.000
_cell.length_b   1.000
_cell.length_c   1.000
_cell.angle_alpha   90.00
_cell.angle_beta   90.00
_cell.angle_gamma   90.00
#
_symmetry.space_group_name_H-M   'P 1'
#
loop_
_entity.id
_entity.type
_entity.pdbx_description
1 polymer ?
#
loop_
_entity_poly.entity_id
_entity_poly.type
_entity_poly.pdbx_seq_one_letter_code
_entity_poly.pdbx_strand_id
1 'polypeptide(L)'
;ELFELFNKDPKNYIELTPLKIWYQFIFEDKTKFNYSGDEIEMKDQIEKLSKEDVNGYEKLVNFTKKIFDKGFLELADVPFDKPFVMMQQLPALLKLKSYKSVYSLVSSYIKNEKLRRMLSMHPLLVGGNPFTTTSIYGLILYLEKKWGIHYSVGGTGNIIKGFEKLMNEVGIEIIKNSEVTEIISKNNKISGVKLNNENEIGADNVVCNADPPAFYEKMLSKSNENSMLFNWKKNRMEYSMGLFVYYFGTKKIYENVEHHTIKFGNKYKDCLLYTSPSPRDLR
;
A
#
# COMPACT_ATOMS: atom_id res chain seq x y z
N GLU A 1 6.06 16.94 -1.89
CA GLU A 1 4.98 17.59 -1.08
C GLU A 1 5.35 17.71 0.40
N LEU A 2 5.63 16.62 1.16
CA LEU A 2 5.88 16.71 2.62
C LEU A 2 7.03 17.68 2.96
N PHE A 3 8.17 17.58 2.27
CA PHE A 3 9.30 18.50 2.47
C PHE A 3 8.95 19.95 2.09
N GLU A 4 8.16 20.13 1.06
CA GLU A 4 7.71 21.46 0.59
C GLU A 4 6.82 22.17 1.61
N LEU A 5 6.02 21.43 2.41
CA LEU A 5 5.26 22.02 3.52
C LEU A 5 6.16 22.76 4.53
N PHE A 6 7.44 22.38 4.62
CA PHE A 6 8.44 23.02 5.47
C PHE A 6 9.42 23.89 4.68
N ASN A 7 9.11 24.24 3.43
CA ASN A 7 9.98 24.98 2.51
C ASN A 7 11.34 24.31 2.31
N LYS A 8 11.36 22.98 2.22
CA LYS A 8 12.58 22.17 2.03
C LYS A 8 12.54 21.48 0.67
N ASP A 9 13.70 21.43 -0.01
CA ASP A 9 13.85 20.63 -1.22
C ASP A 9 14.13 19.16 -0.85
N PRO A 10 13.26 18.21 -1.23
CA PRO A 10 13.44 16.79 -0.92
C PRO A 10 14.77 16.20 -1.42
N LYS A 11 15.36 16.77 -2.48
CA LYS A 11 16.65 16.32 -3.03
C LYS A 11 17.81 16.48 -2.05
N ASN A 12 17.70 17.41 -1.07
CA ASN A 12 18.70 17.59 -0.02
C ASN A 12 18.62 16.54 1.11
N TYR A 13 17.60 15.68 1.06
CA TYR A 13 17.30 14.69 2.11
C TYR A 13 17.33 13.27 1.58
N ILE A 14 16.85 13.04 0.36
CA ILE A 14 16.67 11.73 -0.21
C ILE A 14 17.13 11.75 -1.67
N GLU A 15 18.07 10.88 -2.01
CA GLU A 15 18.48 10.68 -3.39
C GLU A 15 17.66 9.55 -4.00
N LEU A 16 16.95 9.85 -5.11
CA LEU A 16 16.09 8.92 -5.81
C LEU A 16 16.58 8.72 -7.25
N THR A 17 16.71 7.47 -7.67
CA THR A 17 17.03 7.07 -9.05
C THR A 17 15.81 6.45 -9.72
N PRO A 18 15.36 6.94 -10.89
CA PRO A 18 14.25 6.34 -11.60
C PRO A 18 14.63 4.96 -12.14
N LEU A 19 13.72 4.00 -12.05
CA LEU A 19 13.88 2.68 -12.63
C LEU A 19 13.39 2.67 -14.07
N LYS A 20 14.18 2.11 -14.99
CA LYS A 20 13.78 1.92 -16.39
C LYS A 20 12.75 0.81 -16.51
N ILE A 21 13.05 -0.36 -15.93
CA ILE A 21 12.11 -1.48 -15.79
C ILE A 21 11.60 -1.46 -14.37
N TRP A 22 10.30 -1.26 -14.22
CA TRP A 22 9.65 -1.18 -12.92
C TRP A 22 9.49 -2.55 -12.28
N TYR A 23 8.97 -3.52 -13.09
CA TYR A 23 8.82 -4.91 -12.71
C TYR A 23 9.17 -5.81 -13.87
N GLN A 24 9.95 -6.85 -13.61
CA GLN A 24 10.08 -7.97 -14.53
C GLN A 24 9.17 -9.10 -14.05
N PHE A 25 8.21 -9.49 -14.87
CA PHE A 25 7.34 -10.64 -14.61
C PHE A 25 7.90 -11.87 -15.29
N ILE A 26 7.94 -12.99 -14.58
CA ILE A 26 8.32 -14.31 -15.10
C ILE A 26 7.16 -15.26 -14.86
N PHE A 27 6.60 -15.78 -15.93
CA PHE A 27 5.49 -16.72 -15.88
C PHE A 27 5.97 -18.18 -15.80
N GLU A 28 5.03 -19.10 -15.56
CA GLU A 28 5.30 -20.52 -15.37
C GLU A 28 5.99 -21.19 -16.58
N ASP A 29 5.67 -20.75 -17.79
CA ASP A 29 6.27 -21.18 -19.06
C ASP A 29 7.58 -20.46 -19.39
N LYS A 30 8.15 -19.75 -18.41
CA LYS A 30 9.37 -18.92 -18.54
C LYS A 30 9.23 -17.69 -19.44
N THR A 31 8.03 -17.36 -19.92
CA THR A 31 7.78 -16.07 -20.59
C THR A 31 8.14 -14.94 -19.65
N LYS A 32 8.90 -13.97 -20.17
CA LYS A 32 9.24 -12.74 -19.45
C LYS A 32 8.46 -11.57 -19.99
N PHE A 33 8.07 -10.65 -19.11
CA PHE A 33 7.45 -9.38 -19.46
C PHE A 33 8.07 -8.27 -18.62
N ASN A 34 8.61 -7.24 -19.26
CA ASN A 34 9.20 -6.09 -18.62
C ASN A 34 8.18 -4.95 -18.56
N TYR A 35 7.65 -4.70 -17.40
CA TYR A 35 6.70 -3.61 -17.17
C TYR A 35 7.48 -2.33 -16.91
N SER A 36 7.22 -1.31 -17.74
CA SER A 36 7.94 -0.03 -17.70
C SER A 36 6.99 1.16 -17.90
N GLY A 37 7.54 2.38 -17.80
CA GLY A 37 6.80 3.61 -18.11
C GLY A 37 6.72 3.93 -19.59
N ASP A 38 7.50 3.25 -20.43
CA ASP A 38 7.53 3.47 -21.86
C ASP A 38 6.27 2.85 -22.52
N GLU A 39 5.43 3.71 -23.07
CA GLU A 39 4.16 3.30 -23.65
C GLU A 39 4.31 2.47 -24.93
N ILE A 40 5.33 2.76 -25.73
CA ILE A 40 5.60 2.05 -26.97
C ILE A 40 6.08 0.63 -26.63
N GLU A 41 7.07 0.53 -25.73
CA GLU A 41 7.61 -0.74 -25.27
C GLU A 41 6.53 -1.60 -24.61
N MET A 42 5.66 -0.99 -23.81
CA MET A 42 4.53 -1.69 -23.17
C MET A 42 3.56 -2.26 -24.19
N LYS A 43 3.16 -1.47 -25.20
CA LYS A 43 2.24 -1.92 -26.27
C LYS A 43 2.85 -3.04 -27.09
N ASP A 44 4.13 -2.95 -27.46
CA ASP A 44 4.83 -3.97 -28.20
C ASP A 44 4.90 -5.31 -27.46
N GLN A 45 5.15 -5.27 -26.15
CA GLN A 45 5.17 -6.46 -25.31
C GLN A 45 3.77 -7.06 -25.14
N ILE A 46 2.74 -6.23 -24.98
CA ILE A 46 1.34 -6.66 -24.91
C ILE A 46 0.94 -7.30 -26.23
N GLU A 47 1.26 -6.69 -27.38
CA GLU A 47 0.94 -7.24 -28.72
C GLU A 47 1.55 -8.63 -28.94
N LYS A 48 2.79 -8.86 -28.47
CA LYS A 48 3.43 -10.17 -28.53
C LYS A 48 2.72 -11.25 -27.74
N LEU A 49 2.03 -10.90 -26.66
CA LEU A 49 1.24 -11.84 -25.85
C LEU A 49 -0.21 -11.94 -26.33
N SER A 50 -0.81 -10.82 -26.74
CA SER A 50 -2.21 -10.73 -27.14
C SER A 50 -2.46 -9.41 -27.88
N LYS A 51 -2.50 -9.48 -29.21
CA LYS A 51 -2.74 -8.30 -30.07
C LYS A 51 -4.09 -7.61 -29.75
N GLU A 52 -5.09 -8.40 -29.43
CA GLU A 52 -6.44 -7.88 -29.11
C GLU A 52 -6.47 -7.07 -27.79
N ASP A 53 -5.50 -7.29 -26.89
CA ASP A 53 -5.46 -6.63 -25.59
C ASP A 53 -4.76 -5.26 -25.60
N VAL A 54 -4.12 -4.85 -26.70
CA VAL A 54 -3.48 -3.53 -26.82
C VAL A 54 -4.50 -2.40 -26.60
N ASN A 55 -5.64 -2.43 -27.30
CA ASN A 55 -6.71 -1.46 -27.14
C ASN A 55 -7.38 -1.58 -25.73
N GLY A 56 -7.46 -2.83 -25.20
CA GLY A 56 -7.92 -3.09 -23.84
C GLY A 56 -7.05 -2.41 -22.80
N TYR A 57 -5.74 -2.48 -22.94
CA TYR A 57 -4.76 -1.83 -22.08
C TYR A 57 -4.93 -0.30 -22.08
N GLU A 58 -5.03 0.32 -23.24
CA GLU A 58 -5.26 1.78 -23.33
C GLU A 58 -6.55 2.22 -22.62
N LYS A 59 -7.64 1.48 -22.83
CA LYS A 59 -8.92 1.74 -22.14
C LYS A 59 -8.79 1.55 -20.62
N LEU A 60 -8.06 0.53 -20.18
CA LEU A 60 -7.81 0.30 -18.75
C LEU A 60 -7.02 1.45 -18.14
N VAL A 61 -5.92 1.87 -18.76
CA VAL A 61 -5.11 3.00 -18.28
C VAL A 61 -5.94 4.28 -18.19
N ASN A 62 -6.75 4.58 -19.21
CA ASN A 62 -7.64 5.74 -19.21
C ASN A 62 -8.73 5.65 -18.13
N PHE A 63 -9.19 4.45 -17.80
CA PHE A 63 -10.15 4.25 -16.73
C PHE A 63 -9.49 4.38 -15.35
N THR A 64 -8.30 3.83 -15.17
CA THR A 64 -7.55 3.94 -13.90
C THR A 64 -7.11 5.37 -13.63
N LYS A 65 -6.89 6.20 -14.69
CA LYS A 65 -6.72 7.65 -14.53
C LYS A 65 -7.91 8.28 -13.81
N LYS A 66 -9.14 7.95 -14.21
CA LYS A 66 -10.35 8.50 -13.55
C LYS A 66 -10.46 8.07 -12.10
N ILE A 67 -10.03 6.84 -11.79
CA ILE A 67 -9.96 6.37 -10.40
C ILE A 67 -8.90 7.16 -9.62
N PHE A 68 -7.74 7.40 -10.23
CA PHE A 68 -6.67 8.18 -9.63
C PHE A 68 -7.08 9.62 -9.38
N ASP A 69 -7.69 10.29 -10.37
CA ASP A 69 -8.14 11.67 -10.22
C ASP A 69 -9.13 11.80 -9.05
N LYS A 70 -10.08 10.88 -8.92
CA LYS A 70 -11.06 10.90 -7.83
C LYS A 70 -10.50 10.40 -6.51
N GLY A 71 -9.86 9.23 -6.51
CA GLY A 71 -9.43 8.54 -5.29
C GLY A 71 -8.18 9.14 -4.65
N PHE A 72 -7.25 9.64 -5.47
CA PHE A 72 -5.98 10.19 -4.98
C PHE A 72 -5.98 11.72 -4.94
N LEU A 73 -6.41 12.41 -6.02
CA LEU A 73 -6.32 13.86 -6.06
C LEU A 73 -7.45 14.56 -5.29
N GLU A 74 -8.65 13.97 -5.27
CA GLU A 74 -9.80 14.61 -4.60
C GLU A 74 -10.09 14.07 -3.20
N LEU A 75 -9.78 12.79 -2.92
CA LEU A 75 -10.25 12.13 -1.71
C LEU A 75 -9.12 11.67 -0.76
N ALA A 76 -7.84 11.83 -1.12
CA ALA A 76 -6.74 11.33 -0.29
C ALA A 76 -6.64 12.01 1.09
N ASP A 77 -7.04 13.26 1.18
CA ASP A 77 -7.02 14.09 2.39
C ASP A 77 -8.40 14.31 3.01
N VAL A 78 -9.45 13.67 2.45
CA VAL A 78 -10.82 13.79 2.97
C VAL A 78 -11.06 12.77 4.07
N PRO A 79 -11.37 13.18 5.31
CA PRO A 79 -11.70 12.24 6.37
C PRO A 79 -13.06 11.59 6.14
N PHE A 80 -13.12 10.26 6.19
CA PHE A 80 -14.36 9.48 6.08
C PHE A 80 -14.95 9.14 7.45
N ASP A 81 -14.88 10.07 8.37
CA ASP A 81 -15.38 9.94 9.75
C ASP A 81 -16.91 10.03 9.86
N LYS A 82 -17.54 10.68 8.88
CA LYS A 82 -19.00 10.91 8.87
C LYS A 82 -19.70 10.08 7.79
N PRO A 83 -20.78 9.35 8.13
CA PRO A 83 -21.56 8.58 7.15
C PRO A 83 -22.06 9.41 5.97
N PHE A 84 -22.38 10.69 6.21
CA PHE A 84 -22.84 11.60 5.17
C PHE A 84 -21.78 11.85 4.07
N VAL A 85 -20.51 11.97 4.44
CA VAL A 85 -19.40 12.12 3.47
C VAL A 85 -19.33 10.89 2.58
N MET A 86 -19.43 9.68 3.14
CA MET A 86 -19.48 8.44 2.37
C MET A 86 -20.66 8.39 1.41
N MET A 87 -21.85 8.80 1.85
CA MET A 87 -23.04 8.83 0.99
C MET A 87 -22.90 9.78 -0.17
N GLN A 88 -22.30 10.95 0.01
CA GLN A 88 -22.02 11.90 -1.07
C GLN A 88 -21.07 11.32 -2.14
N GLN A 89 -20.12 10.48 -1.76
CA GLN A 89 -19.17 9.88 -2.69
C GLN A 89 -19.74 8.64 -3.42
N LEU A 90 -20.83 8.06 -2.93
CA LEU A 90 -21.39 6.81 -3.46
C LEU A 90 -21.66 6.85 -4.98
N PRO A 91 -22.27 7.90 -5.58
CA PRO A 91 -22.49 7.95 -7.03
C PRO A 91 -21.18 7.92 -7.84
N ALA A 92 -20.14 8.61 -7.36
CA ALA A 92 -18.82 8.61 -7.99
C ALA A 92 -18.15 7.23 -7.88
N LEU A 93 -18.19 6.61 -6.72
CA LEU A 93 -17.64 5.27 -6.47
C LEU A 93 -18.34 4.21 -7.35
N LEU A 94 -19.66 4.30 -7.52
CA LEU A 94 -20.40 3.41 -8.42
C LEU A 94 -19.99 3.59 -9.89
N LYS A 95 -19.84 4.82 -10.36
CA LYS A 95 -19.33 5.10 -11.72
C LYS A 95 -17.93 4.56 -11.94
N LEU A 96 -17.08 4.58 -10.91
CA LEU A 96 -15.73 4.03 -10.91
C LEU A 96 -15.71 2.51 -10.69
N LYS A 97 -16.87 1.87 -10.63
CA LYS A 97 -17.02 0.41 -10.45
C LYS A 97 -16.35 -0.13 -9.19
N SER A 98 -16.31 0.67 -8.11
CA SER A 98 -15.63 0.32 -6.84
C SER A 98 -16.15 -0.96 -6.19
N TYR A 99 -17.34 -1.43 -6.59
CA TYR A 99 -17.92 -2.71 -6.17
C TYR A 99 -17.25 -3.94 -6.80
N LYS A 100 -16.41 -3.76 -7.84
CA LYS A 100 -15.61 -4.84 -8.43
C LYS A 100 -14.32 -5.02 -7.67
N SER A 101 -13.71 -6.20 -7.78
CA SER A 101 -12.30 -6.40 -7.41
C SER A 101 -11.37 -5.84 -8.49
N VAL A 102 -10.10 -5.56 -8.15
CA VAL A 102 -9.10 -5.12 -9.13
C VAL A 102 -8.96 -6.12 -10.27
N TYR A 103 -8.88 -7.43 -9.95
CA TYR A 103 -8.81 -8.47 -10.97
C TYR A 103 -10.04 -8.48 -11.88
N SER A 104 -11.25 -8.33 -11.32
CA SER A 104 -12.49 -8.25 -12.09
C SER A 104 -12.56 -7.02 -12.96
N LEU A 105 -12.06 -5.87 -12.48
CA LEU A 105 -11.95 -4.65 -13.29
C LEU A 105 -11.01 -4.87 -14.47
N VAL A 106 -9.79 -5.35 -14.23
CA VAL A 106 -8.79 -5.63 -15.29
C VAL A 106 -9.36 -6.62 -16.29
N SER A 107 -10.02 -7.68 -15.84
CA SER A 107 -10.65 -8.69 -16.71
C SER A 107 -11.77 -8.14 -17.59
N SER A 108 -12.34 -6.97 -17.25
CA SER A 108 -13.33 -6.29 -18.12
C SER A 108 -12.71 -5.63 -19.35
N TYR A 109 -11.37 -5.49 -19.38
CA TYR A 109 -10.63 -4.83 -20.47
C TYR A 109 -9.62 -5.76 -21.13
N ILE A 110 -9.09 -6.73 -20.42
CA ILE A 110 -7.99 -7.61 -20.82
C ILE A 110 -8.48 -9.05 -20.90
N LYS A 111 -8.14 -9.76 -21.95
CA LYS A 111 -8.52 -11.16 -22.17
C LYS A 111 -7.42 -12.16 -21.80
N ASN A 112 -6.17 -11.83 -22.10
CA ASN A 112 -5.03 -12.70 -21.81
C ASN A 112 -4.79 -12.82 -20.30
N GLU A 113 -4.73 -14.05 -19.80
CA GLU A 113 -4.62 -14.34 -18.36
C GLU A 113 -3.30 -13.86 -17.74
N LYS A 114 -2.17 -13.94 -18.47
CA LYS A 114 -0.90 -13.43 -17.97
C LYS A 114 -0.96 -11.92 -17.76
N LEU A 115 -1.55 -11.19 -18.73
CA LEU A 115 -1.75 -9.75 -18.61
C LEU A 115 -2.72 -9.39 -17.49
N ARG A 116 -3.78 -10.17 -17.26
CA ARG A 116 -4.70 -9.96 -16.13
C ARG A 116 -3.98 -10.04 -14.80
N ARG A 117 -3.17 -11.08 -14.59
CA ARG A 117 -2.40 -11.28 -13.35
C ARG A 117 -1.44 -10.12 -13.11
N MET A 118 -0.69 -9.74 -14.15
CA MET A 118 0.28 -8.67 -14.10
C MET A 118 -0.37 -7.31 -13.79
N LEU A 119 -1.39 -6.92 -14.57
CA LEU A 119 -2.04 -5.61 -14.42
C LEU A 119 -2.95 -5.49 -13.20
N SER A 120 -3.24 -6.60 -12.52
CA SER A 120 -4.05 -6.60 -11.29
C SER A 120 -3.24 -6.81 -10.01
N MET A 121 -1.92 -6.94 -10.07
CA MET A 121 -1.10 -7.31 -8.92
C MET A 121 -0.93 -6.21 -7.87
N HIS A 122 -1.19 -4.95 -8.21
CA HIS A 122 -0.91 -3.78 -7.37
C HIS A 122 -1.46 -3.85 -5.93
N PRO A 123 -2.64 -4.43 -5.66
CA PRO A 123 -3.10 -4.63 -4.28
C PRO A 123 -2.13 -5.41 -3.40
N LEU A 124 -1.34 -6.33 -3.97
CA LEU A 124 -0.33 -7.10 -3.22
C LEU A 124 0.73 -6.21 -2.59
N LEU A 125 1.04 -5.05 -3.19
CA LEU A 125 2.01 -4.09 -2.67
C LEU A 125 1.57 -3.46 -1.33
N VAL A 126 0.27 -3.49 -1.05
CA VAL A 126 -0.35 -2.94 0.15
C VAL A 126 -1.06 -4.00 1.01
N GLY A 127 -0.70 -5.27 0.81
CA GLY A 127 -1.27 -6.38 1.57
C GLY A 127 -2.68 -6.81 1.16
N GLY A 128 -3.19 -6.31 0.04
CA GLY A 128 -4.52 -6.64 -0.48
C GLY A 128 -4.50 -7.80 -1.48
N ASN A 129 -5.57 -8.60 -1.49
CA ASN A 129 -5.75 -9.66 -2.48
C ASN A 129 -6.43 -9.10 -3.74
N PRO A 130 -5.84 -9.24 -4.94
CA PRO A 130 -6.40 -8.73 -6.20
C PRO A 130 -7.82 -9.22 -6.51
N PHE A 131 -8.20 -10.40 -6.02
CA PHE A 131 -9.50 -11.00 -6.26
C PHE A 131 -10.61 -10.48 -5.35
N THR A 132 -10.25 -9.87 -4.21
CA THR A 132 -11.21 -9.36 -3.22
C THR A 132 -11.10 -7.86 -2.98
N THR A 133 -9.91 -7.29 -3.15
CA THR A 133 -9.67 -5.85 -2.94
C THR A 133 -10.41 -5.02 -3.98
N THR A 134 -11.09 -3.96 -3.52
CA THR A 134 -11.86 -3.04 -4.39
C THR A 134 -11.04 -2.47 -5.54
N SER A 135 -11.67 -2.31 -6.69
CA SER A 135 -11.07 -1.78 -7.92
C SER A 135 -10.52 -0.35 -7.79
N ILE A 136 -10.83 0.36 -6.71
CA ILE A 136 -10.22 1.67 -6.41
C ILE A 136 -8.69 1.56 -6.37
N TYR A 137 -8.14 0.46 -5.88
CA TYR A 137 -6.69 0.22 -5.89
C TYR A 137 -6.07 0.10 -7.31
N GLY A 138 -6.91 0.00 -8.35
CA GLY A 138 -6.46 0.16 -9.73
C GLY A 138 -5.87 1.55 -10.02
N LEU A 139 -6.09 2.54 -9.16
CA LEU A 139 -5.45 3.86 -9.25
C LEU A 139 -3.91 3.76 -9.26
N ILE A 140 -3.33 2.73 -8.60
CA ILE A 140 -1.87 2.54 -8.50
C ILE A 140 -1.27 2.36 -9.89
N LEU A 141 -1.94 1.65 -10.81
CA LEU A 141 -1.49 1.48 -12.19
C LEU A 141 -1.26 2.84 -12.88
N TYR A 142 -2.16 3.81 -12.67
CA TYR A 142 -2.00 5.14 -13.23
C TYR A 142 -1.01 6.01 -12.45
N LEU A 143 -0.96 5.83 -11.12
CA LEU A 143 -0.01 6.51 -10.25
C LEU A 143 1.44 6.22 -10.67
N GLU A 144 1.76 4.95 -10.89
CA GLU A 144 3.07 4.51 -11.38
C GLU A 144 3.36 5.12 -12.76
N LYS A 145 2.39 5.11 -13.67
CA LYS A 145 2.55 5.71 -15.00
C LYS A 145 2.80 7.22 -14.93
N LYS A 146 2.20 7.92 -13.97
CA LYS A 146 2.32 9.38 -13.83
C LYS A 146 3.65 9.81 -13.22
N TRP A 147 4.14 9.09 -12.21
CA TRP A 147 5.33 9.48 -11.44
C TRP A 147 6.52 8.55 -11.59
N GLY A 148 6.33 7.40 -12.20
CA GLY A 148 7.35 6.37 -12.30
C GLY A 148 7.62 5.65 -10.98
N ILE A 149 8.54 4.71 -11.03
CA ILE A 149 9.04 4.02 -9.84
C ILE A 149 10.51 4.37 -9.66
N HIS A 150 10.88 4.70 -8.42
CA HIS A 150 12.20 5.16 -8.07
C HIS A 150 12.81 4.27 -6.98
N TYR A 151 14.11 4.11 -7.06
CA TYR A 151 14.92 3.50 -6.02
C TYR A 151 15.56 4.57 -5.15
N SER A 152 15.49 4.41 -3.84
CA SER A 152 16.25 5.26 -2.91
C SER A 152 17.69 4.78 -2.85
N VAL A 153 18.64 5.62 -3.27
CA VAL A 153 20.07 5.31 -3.23
C VAL A 153 20.48 5.00 -1.79
N GLY A 154 21.17 3.87 -1.62
CA GLY A 154 21.53 3.35 -0.29
C GLY A 154 20.39 2.63 0.45
N GLY A 155 19.25 2.36 -0.23
CA GLY A 155 18.12 1.59 0.29
C GLY A 155 17.06 2.42 0.99
N THR A 156 15.94 1.78 1.33
CA THR A 156 14.77 2.43 1.96
C THR A 156 15.10 3.07 3.31
N GLY A 157 16.11 2.58 4.02
CA GLY A 157 16.59 3.19 5.27
C GLY A 157 17.02 4.66 5.10
N ASN A 158 17.49 5.06 3.91
CA ASN A 158 17.85 6.45 3.67
C ASN A 158 16.65 7.39 3.55
N ILE A 159 15.48 6.86 3.17
CA ILE A 159 14.23 7.62 3.24
C ILE A 159 13.92 7.98 4.69
N ILE A 160 14.05 7.00 5.61
CA ILE A 160 13.83 7.20 7.05
C ILE A 160 14.81 8.23 7.61
N LYS A 161 16.10 8.12 7.24
CA LYS A 161 17.11 9.15 7.65
C LYS A 161 16.78 10.53 7.13
N GLY A 162 16.26 10.64 5.90
CA GLY A 162 15.80 11.90 5.33
C GLY A 162 14.67 12.54 6.14
N PHE A 163 13.69 11.74 6.55
CA PHE A 163 12.62 12.20 7.44
C PHE A 163 13.15 12.56 8.84
N GLU A 164 14.01 11.72 9.43
CA GLU A 164 14.62 11.99 10.73
C GLU A 164 15.39 13.33 10.73
N LYS A 165 16.13 13.60 9.65
CA LYS A 165 16.83 14.88 9.47
C LYS A 165 15.83 16.06 9.43
N LEU A 166 14.75 15.95 8.64
CA LEU A 166 13.72 16.98 8.57
C LEU A 166 13.06 17.20 9.94
N MET A 167 12.68 16.13 10.64
CA MET A 167 12.05 16.20 11.96
C MET A 167 12.93 16.93 12.96
N ASN A 168 14.23 16.64 13.00
CA ASN A 168 15.18 17.32 13.86
C ASN A 168 15.31 18.82 13.50
N GLU A 169 15.33 19.15 12.21
CA GLU A 169 15.44 20.56 11.77
C GLU A 169 14.20 21.39 12.13
N VAL A 170 13.03 20.79 12.21
CA VAL A 170 11.78 21.48 12.61
C VAL A 170 11.48 21.36 14.11
N GLY A 171 12.42 20.83 14.91
CA GLY A 171 12.32 20.77 16.36
C GLY A 171 11.45 19.63 16.91
N ILE A 172 11.23 18.57 16.16
CA ILE A 172 10.53 17.38 16.65
C ILE A 172 11.50 16.52 17.45
N GLU A 173 11.14 16.21 18.69
CA GLU A 173 11.90 15.30 19.53
C GLU A 173 11.56 13.84 19.17
N ILE A 174 12.60 13.05 18.92
CA ILE A 174 12.47 11.61 18.57
C ILE A 174 13.03 10.80 19.72
N ILE A 175 12.16 10.10 20.45
CA ILE A 175 12.52 9.24 21.56
C ILE A 175 12.55 7.79 21.09
N LYS A 176 13.74 7.21 20.95
CA LYS A 176 13.95 5.83 20.50
C LYS A 176 13.97 4.85 21.69
N ASN A 177 13.73 3.57 21.41
CA ASN A 177 13.70 2.49 22.41
C ASN A 177 12.71 2.73 23.55
N SER A 178 11.60 3.41 23.25
CA SER A 178 10.57 3.80 24.20
C SER A 178 9.22 3.27 23.73
N GLU A 179 8.89 2.06 24.14
CA GLU A 179 7.64 1.41 23.81
C GLU A 179 6.50 2.05 24.60
N VAL A 180 5.46 2.52 23.92
CA VAL A 180 4.23 2.99 24.54
C VAL A 180 3.37 1.77 24.91
N THR A 181 3.06 1.61 26.19
CA THR A 181 2.30 0.49 26.71
C THR A 181 0.84 0.85 27.00
N GLU A 182 0.54 2.13 27.26
CA GLU A 182 -0.80 2.59 27.61
C GLU A 182 -1.04 4.03 27.20
N ILE A 183 -2.29 4.34 26.81
CA ILE A 183 -2.79 5.70 26.61
C ILE A 183 -3.45 6.15 27.91
N ILE A 184 -2.92 7.21 28.52
CA ILE A 184 -3.44 7.74 29.77
C ILE A 184 -4.60 8.68 29.48
N SER A 185 -5.72 8.47 30.13
CA SER A 185 -6.89 9.36 30.06
C SER A 185 -7.36 9.78 31.43
N LYS A 186 -7.73 11.05 31.60
CA LYS A 186 -8.33 11.62 32.79
C LYS A 186 -9.62 12.35 32.40
N ASN A 187 -10.71 12.07 33.08
CA ASN A 187 -12.01 12.70 32.78
C ASN A 187 -12.45 12.60 31.31
N ASN A 188 -12.29 11.43 30.69
CA ASN A 188 -12.56 11.16 29.26
C ASN A 188 -11.75 12.03 28.27
N LYS A 189 -10.63 12.57 28.68
CA LYS A 189 -9.68 13.28 27.81
C LYS A 189 -8.33 12.61 27.87
N ILE A 190 -7.64 12.57 26.75
CA ILE A 190 -6.24 12.12 26.70
C ILE A 190 -5.40 13.07 27.53
N SER A 191 -4.49 12.53 28.34
CA SER A 191 -3.55 13.29 29.16
C SER A 191 -2.09 12.88 28.92
N GLY A 192 -1.83 11.83 28.15
CA GLY A 192 -0.49 11.39 27.84
C GLY A 192 -0.41 9.92 27.46
N VAL A 193 0.83 9.43 27.49
CA VAL A 193 1.18 8.02 27.22
C VAL A 193 2.09 7.48 28.34
N LYS A 194 1.97 6.19 28.62
CA LYS A 194 2.83 5.47 29.54
C LYS A 194 3.83 4.61 28.73
N LEU A 195 5.08 4.61 29.15
CA LEU A 195 6.15 3.86 28.55
C LEU A 195 6.40 2.53 29.27
N ASN A 196 7.11 1.61 28.64
CA ASN A 196 7.51 0.31 29.21
C ASN A 196 8.41 0.42 30.46
N ASN A 197 9.08 1.55 30.67
CA ASN A 197 9.87 1.86 31.86
C ASN A 197 9.09 2.58 32.96
N GLU A 198 7.75 2.54 32.92
CA GLU A 198 6.81 3.20 33.82
C GLU A 198 6.78 4.75 33.75
N ASN A 199 7.63 5.38 32.94
CA ASN A 199 7.60 6.84 32.75
C ASN A 199 6.34 7.25 31.99
N GLU A 200 5.82 8.43 32.34
CA GLU A 200 4.68 9.05 31.66
C GLU A 200 5.13 10.29 30.88
N ILE A 201 4.60 10.43 29.66
CA ILE A 201 4.78 11.63 28.84
C ILE A 201 3.43 12.29 28.68
N GLY A 202 3.30 13.53 29.17
CA GLY A 202 2.08 14.31 29.03
C GLY A 202 1.84 14.77 27.60
N ALA A 203 0.60 14.64 27.10
CA ALA A 203 0.19 15.11 25.78
C ALA A 203 -1.31 15.38 25.75
N ASP A 204 -1.71 16.48 25.08
CA ASP A 204 -3.12 16.81 24.85
C ASP A 204 -3.74 15.99 23.71
N ASN A 205 -2.93 15.56 22.75
CA ASN A 205 -3.33 14.75 21.62
C ASN A 205 -2.31 13.64 21.39
N VAL A 206 -2.78 12.45 21.03
CA VAL A 206 -1.95 11.30 20.69
C VAL A 206 -2.38 10.76 19.33
N VAL A 207 -1.44 10.72 18.38
CA VAL A 207 -1.62 10.08 17.08
C VAL A 207 -0.94 8.72 17.11
N CYS A 208 -1.71 7.66 16.95
CA CYS A 208 -1.21 6.29 16.98
C CYS A 208 -1.10 5.73 15.57
N ASN A 209 0.11 5.31 15.17
CA ASN A 209 0.39 4.61 13.93
C ASN A 209 0.71 3.11 14.16
N ALA A 210 0.37 2.57 15.33
CA ALA A 210 0.44 1.13 15.58
C ALA A 210 -0.72 0.40 14.91
N ASP A 211 -0.58 -0.93 14.78
CA ASP A 211 -1.64 -1.78 14.26
C ASP A 211 -2.93 -1.63 15.07
N PRO A 212 -4.07 -1.26 14.44
CA PRO A 212 -5.30 -0.95 15.16
C PRO A 212 -5.78 -2.03 16.15
N PRO A 213 -5.79 -3.34 15.81
CA PRO A 213 -6.11 -4.38 16.79
C PRO A 213 -5.20 -4.35 18.02
N ALA A 214 -3.89 -4.23 17.82
CA ALA A 214 -2.92 -4.19 18.92
C ALA A 214 -3.09 -2.92 19.78
N PHE A 215 -3.38 -1.78 19.15
CA PHE A 215 -3.67 -0.52 19.84
C PHE A 215 -4.88 -0.66 20.75
N TYR A 216 -6.00 -1.16 20.23
CA TYR A 216 -7.22 -1.31 21.01
C TYR A 216 -7.11 -2.36 22.11
N GLU A 217 -6.35 -3.45 21.88
CA GLU A 217 -6.22 -4.54 22.84
C GLU A 217 -5.21 -4.25 23.96
N LYS A 218 -4.12 -3.56 23.61
CA LYS A 218 -2.98 -3.44 24.53
C LYS A 218 -2.76 -2.06 25.12
N MET A 219 -3.14 -0.99 24.38
CA MET A 219 -2.78 0.39 24.75
C MET A 219 -3.94 1.20 25.31
N LEU A 220 -5.20 0.90 24.93
CA LEU A 220 -6.34 1.56 25.54
C LEU A 220 -6.64 0.94 26.90
N SER A 221 -6.80 1.80 27.91
CA SER A 221 -7.10 1.36 29.27
C SER A 221 -8.38 0.53 29.34
N LYS A 222 -8.45 -0.39 30.29
CA LYS A 222 -9.57 -1.33 30.52
C LYS A 222 -10.96 -0.68 30.61
N SER A 223 -11.04 0.62 30.82
CA SER A 223 -12.32 1.36 30.81
C SER A 223 -13.05 1.35 29.47
N ASN A 224 -12.34 1.12 28.35
CA ASN A 224 -12.91 1.06 27.01
C ASN A 224 -13.15 -0.38 26.49
N GLU A 225 -12.67 -1.42 27.20
CA GLU A 225 -12.81 -2.82 26.78
C GLU A 225 -14.28 -3.30 26.72
N ASN A 226 -15.20 -2.62 27.39
CA ASN A 226 -16.62 -2.97 27.46
C ASN A 226 -17.48 -2.32 26.35
N SER A 227 -16.88 -1.63 25.38
CA SER A 227 -17.67 -1.09 24.27
C SER A 227 -18.17 -2.23 23.38
N MET A 228 -19.49 -2.43 23.36
CA MET A 228 -20.17 -3.41 22.50
C MET A 228 -19.79 -3.20 21.02
N LEU A 229 -19.64 -1.95 20.59
CA LEU A 229 -19.21 -1.59 19.23
C LEU A 229 -17.77 -2.01 18.94
N PHE A 230 -16.88 -1.91 19.92
CA PHE A 230 -15.49 -2.36 19.76
C PHE A 230 -15.41 -3.88 19.61
N ASN A 231 -16.07 -4.63 20.51
CA ASN A 231 -16.12 -6.09 20.43
C ASN A 231 -16.76 -6.58 19.13
N TRP A 232 -17.80 -5.90 18.65
CA TRP A 232 -18.43 -6.20 17.36
C TRP A 232 -17.48 -5.96 16.17
N LYS A 233 -16.72 -4.86 16.16
CA LYS A 233 -15.70 -4.56 15.14
C LYS A 233 -14.57 -5.57 15.20
N LYS A 234 -14.02 -5.84 16.38
CA LYS A 234 -12.92 -6.79 16.60
C LYS A 234 -13.25 -8.17 16.04
N ASN A 235 -14.44 -8.69 16.32
CA ASN A 235 -14.87 -10.02 15.87
C ASN A 235 -15.10 -10.10 14.33
N ARG A 236 -15.09 -8.98 13.62
CA ARG A 236 -15.27 -8.88 12.17
C ARG A 236 -14.04 -8.35 11.43
N MET A 237 -12.95 -8.11 12.12
CA MET A 237 -11.71 -7.69 11.47
C MET A 237 -11.12 -8.84 10.65
N GLU A 238 -10.87 -8.57 9.39
CA GLU A 238 -10.11 -9.45 8.51
C GLU A 238 -8.69 -8.93 8.40
N TYR A 239 -7.73 -9.82 8.58
CA TYR A 239 -6.32 -9.49 8.46
C TYR A 239 -5.83 -9.64 7.02
N SER A 240 -4.81 -8.87 6.65
CA SER A 240 -4.13 -9.06 5.37
C SER A 240 -3.43 -10.40 5.31
N MET A 241 -3.19 -10.90 4.10
CA MET A 241 -2.40 -12.13 3.92
C MET A 241 -1.00 -11.95 4.50
N GLY A 242 -0.42 -13.04 5.01
CA GLY A 242 0.95 -13.07 5.50
C GLY A 242 1.96 -12.94 4.36
N LEU A 243 3.08 -12.26 4.64
CA LEU A 243 4.22 -12.17 3.73
C LEU A 243 5.47 -12.72 4.44
N PHE A 244 6.14 -13.68 3.81
CA PHE A 244 7.47 -14.11 4.26
C PHE A 244 8.54 -13.27 3.56
N VAL A 245 9.32 -12.53 4.32
CA VAL A 245 10.42 -11.71 3.79
C VAL A 245 11.75 -12.31 4.22
N TYR A 246 12.62 -12.56 3.25
CA TYR A 246 13.97 -13.07 3.48
C TYR A 246 14.99 -12.11 2.89
N TYR A 247 15.84 -11.54 3.74
CA TYR A 247 16.94 -10.66 3.35
C TYR A 247 18.23 -11.46 3.27
N PHE A 248 18.91 -11.39 2.13
CA PHE A 248 20.19 -12.07 1.94
C PHE A 248 21.12 -11.27 1.04
N GLY A 249 22.42 -11.45 1.24
CA GLY A 249 23.45 -10.93 0.34
C GLY A 249 24.09 -12.03 -0.47
N THR A 250 24.52 -11.73 -1.69
CA THR A 250 25.27 -12.65 -2.54
C THR A 250 26.60 -12.04 -2.95
N LYS A 251 27.62 -12.91 -3.13
CA LYS A 251 28.91 -12.49 -3.71
C LYS A 251 28.86 -12.32 -5.23
N LYS A 252 27.82 -12.89 -5.86
CA LYS A 252 27.61 -12.85 -7.31
C LYS A 252 26.55 -11.84 -7.66
N ILE A 253 26.79 -11.03 -8.69
CA ILE A 253 25.80 -10.17 -9.33
C ILE A 253 25.03 -11.03 -10.36
N TYR A 254 23.71 -10.93 -10.34
CA TYR A 254 22.82 -11.62 -11.28
C TYR A 254 22.32 -10.61 -12.32
N GLU A 255 22.88 -10.68 -13.53
CA GLU A 255 22.54 -9.74 -14.61
C GLU A 255 21.17 -9.97 -15.27
N ASN A 256 20.54 -11.12 -15.00
CA ASN A 256 19.29 -11.53 -15.62
C ASN A 256 18.04 -11.30 -14.74
N VAL A 257 18.19 -10.56 -13.65
CA VAL A 257 17.10 -10.12 -12.77
C VAL A 257 17.07 -8.61 -12.72
N GLU A 258 15.87 -8.07 -12.74
CA GLU A 258 15.63 -6.64 -12.57
C GLU A 258 15.46 -6.28 -11.08
N HIS A 259 15.44 -4.99 -10.79
CA HIS A 259 15.29 -4.49 -9.42
C HIS A 259 14.07 -5.11 -8.71
N HIS A 260 12.94 -5.20 -9.40
CA HIS A 260 11.79 -5.96 -8.96
C HIS A 260 11.50 -7.08 -9.94
N THR A 261 11.80 -8.32 -9.57
CA THR A 261 11.48 -9.50 -10.36
C THR A 261 10.41 -10.32 -9.67
N ILE A 262 9.25 -10.46 -10.31
CA ILE A 262 8.08 -11.17 -9.79
C ILE A 262 7.88 -12.45 -10.58
N LYS A 263 7.96 -13.59 -9.90
CA LYS A 263 7.72 -14.90 -10.50
C LYS A 263 6.33 -15.41 -10.11
N PHE A 264 5.47 -15.58 -11.10
CA PHE A 264 4.17 -16.21 -10.90
C PHE A 264 4.28 -17.73 -10.81
N GLY A 265 3.53 -18.32 -9.89
CA GLY A 265 3.40 -19.77 -9.75
C GLY A 265 2.12 -20.29 -10.39
N ASN A 266 2.08 -21.61 -10.68
CA ASN A 266 0.96 -22.27 -11.35
C ASN A 266 -0.39 -22.14 -10.60
N LYS A 267 -0.35 -21.99 -9.28
CA LYS A 267 -1.54 -21.88 -8.42
C LYS A 267 -1.76 -20.45 -7.91
N TYR A 268 -1.50 -19.44 -8.76
CA TYR A 268 -1.57 -18.02 -8.37
C TYR A 268 -2.88 -17.66 -7.68
N LYS A 269 -4.01 -18.00 -8.29
CA LYS A 269 -5.34 -17.71 -7.72
C LYS A 269 -5.59 -18.48 -6.43
N ASP A 270 -5.27 -19.76 -6.43
CA ASP A 270 -5.50 -20.62 -5.27
C ASP A 270 -4.63 -20.18 -4.08
N CYS A 271 -3.34 -19.89 -4.34
CA CYS A 271 -2.47 -19.35 -3.30
C CYS A 271 -3.04 -18.08 -2.66
N LEU A 272 -3.55 -17.15 -3.44
CA LEU A 272 -4.08 -15.89 -2.92
C LEU A 272 -5.45 -16.02 -2.23
N LEU A 273 -6.26 -17.04 -2.56
CA LEU A 273 -7.55 -17.27 -1.93
C LEU A 273 -7.46 -18.19 -0.71
N TYR A 274 -6.49 -19.11 -0.69
CA TYR A 274 -6.35 -20.14 0.36
C TYR A 274 -5.11 -19.93 1.24
N THR A 275 -4.24 -18.96 0.94
CA THR A 275 -3.18 -18.58 1.88
C THR A 275 -3.83 -17.96 3.10
N SER A 276 -4.06 -18.84 3.85
CA SER A 276 -4.47 -18.96 5.24
C SER A 276 -4.22 -17.76 6.11
N PRO A 277 -5.03 -17.76 7.18
CA PRO A 277 -4.82 -16.84 8.27
C PRO A 277 -3.33 -16.76 8.63
N SER A 278 -2.84 -15.56 8.85
CA SER A 278 -1.53 -15.30 9.40
C SER A 278 -1.35 -16.15 10.66
N PRO A 279 -0.13 -16.60 11.03
CA PRO A 279 0.10 -17.22 12.34
C PRO A 279 -0.42 -16.40 13.53
N ARG A 280 -0.71 -15.12 13.33
CA ARG A 280 -1.40 -14.25 14.31
C ARG A 280 -2.87 -14.58 14.49
N ASP A 281 -3.51 -15.18 13.48
CA ASP A 281 -4.94 -15.54 13.50
C ASP A 281 -5.20 -16.90 14.17
N LEU A 282 -4.12 -17.60 14.52
CA LEU A 282 -4.16 -18.92 15.18
C LEU A 282 -3.92 -18.85 16.71
N ARG A 283 -3.98 -17.65 17.29
CA ARG A 283 -3.83 -17.44 18.75
C ARG A 283 -5.10 -16.99 19.41
#